data_a19f36cc670041633eaae24439013a9d
#
_entry.id   a19f36cc670041633eaae24439013a9d
#
_cell.length_a   1.000
_cell.length_b   1.000
_cell.length_c   1.000
_cell.angle_alpha   90.00
_cell.angle_beta   90.00
_cell.angle_gamma   90.00
#
_symmetry.space_group_name_H-M   'P 1'
#
loop_
_entity.id
_entity.type
_entity.pdbx_description
1 polymer ?
#
loop_
_entity_poly.entity_id
_entity_poly.type
_entity_poly.pdbx_seq_one_letter_code
_entity_poly.pdbx_strand_id
1 'polypeptide(L)'
;LGKHRIMCGDSTDAGSVAQLMDGEKANLCLTDPPYGLANTVSEKNNYDFYNDSKDNLKEIVAKFLPLAQTVAECIVLTPGISNQSLYPAPTWIMAWFTPAGVGLGPWGFCCWQPILCYGKDPKLAKRMGSHPDAIVHTEASEKFGHPCTKPINFWRWLMERTSEFGELIYEPFSGSGTTIIAAEQTGRRCYAMELSPQ
;
A
#
# COMPACT_ATOMS: atom_id res chain seq x y z
N LEU A 1 5.28 14.65 12.93
CA LEU A 1 4.29 15.29 12.07
C LEU A 1 2.90 15.27 12.72
N GLY A 2 2.70 16.10 13.76
CA GLY A 2 1.42 16.12 14.47
C GLY A 2 1.10 14.78 15.10
N LYS A 3 -0.01 14.14 14.69
CA LYS A 3 -0.45 12.80 15.16
C LYS A 3 0.14 11.63 14.36
N HIS A 4 0.92 11.90 13.31
CA HIS A 4 1.57 10.88 12.49
C HIS A 4 3.01 10.65 12.91
N ARG A 5 3.54 9.46 12.61
CA ARG A 5 4.97 9.12 12.76
C ARG A 5 5.54 8.76 11.39
N ILE A 6 6.77 9.20 11.13
CA ILE A 6 7.56 8.76 9.97
C ILE A 6 8.91 8.29 10.49
N MET A 7 9.35 7.15 10.02
CA MET A 7 10.65 6.58 10.37
C MET A 7 11.40 6.15 9.11
N CYS A 8 12.69 6.48 9.03
CA CYS A 8 13.58 5.85 8.07
C CYS A 8 13.99 4.48 8.63
N GLY A 9 13.65 3.41 7.92
CA GLY A 9 13.90 2.04 8.39
C GLY A 9 13.48 0.99 7.38
N ASP A 10 13.84 -0.26 7.67
CA ASP A 10 13.50 -1.42 6.85
C ASP A 10 12.21 -2.06 7.38
N SER A 11 11.16 -2.07 6.58
CA SER A 11 9.86 -2.68 6.90
C SER A 11 9.90 -4.22 6.93
N THR A 12 11.00 -4.83 6.53
CA THR A 12 11.26 -6.27 6.65
C THR A 12 12.01 -6.64 7.94
N ASP A 13 12.45 -5.64 8.73
CA ASP A 13 13.10 -5.83 10.02
C ASP A 13 12.10 -5.67 11.18
N ALA A 14 11.95 -6.73 11.98
CA ALA A 14 11.02 -6.74 13.10
C ALA A 14 11.35 -5.68 14.19
N GLY A 15 12.64 -5.36 14.37
CA GLY A 15 13.08 -4.34 15.33
C GLY A 15 12.64 -2.95 14.90
N SER A 16 12.82 -2.61 13.63
CA SER A 16 12.38 -1.35 13.03
C SER A 16 10.86 -1.19 13.10
N VAL A 17 10.12 -2.25 12.77
CA VAL A 17 8.64 -2.24 12.86
C VAL A 17 8.19 -2.05 14.32
N ALA A 18 8.78 -2.77 15.26
CA ALA A 18 8.46 -2.62 16.68
C ALA A 18 8.76 -1.20 17.21
N GLN A 19 9.87 -0.61 16.78
CA GLN A 19 10.24 0.76 17.15
C GLN A 19 9.25 1.80 16.60
N LEU A 20 8.83 1.67 15.34
CA LEU A 20 7.82 2.56 14.74
C LEU A 20 6.48 2.45 15.48
N MET A 21 6.03 1.22 15.71
CA MET A 21 4.71 0.94 16.30
C MET A 21 4.65 1.25 17.80
N ASP A 22 5.77 1.18 18.52
CA ASP A 22 5.88 1.56 19.95
C ASP A 22 4.80 0.91 20.82
N GLY A 23 4.54 -0.38 20.60
CA GLY A 23 3.52 -1.16 21.32
C GLY A 23 2.08 -0.91 20.85
N GLU A 24 1.81 0.04 19.95
CA GLU A 24 0.48 0.22 19.38
C GLU A 24 0.20 -0.82 18.30
N LYS A 25 -1.07 -1.18 18.12
CA LYS A 25 -1.54 -2.02 17.02
C LYS A 25 -2.39 -1.21 16.05
N ALA A 26 -2.06 -1.25 14.78
CA ALA A 26 -2.82 -0.56 13.74
C ALA A 26 -4.16 -1.27 13.47
N ASN A 27 -5.18 -0.50 13.13
CA ASN A 27 -6.45 -1.03 12.67
C ASN A 27 -6.35 -1.51 11.23
N LEU A 28 -5.50 -0.87 10.44
CA LEU A 28 -5.29 -1.17 9.03
C LEU A 28 -3.81 -1.03 8.67
N CYS A 29 -3.23 -1.99 7.97
CA CYS A 29 -2.07 -1.78 7.13
C CYS A 29 -2.55 -1.45 5.71
N LEU A 30 -2.29 -0.23 5.24
CA LEU A 30 -2.63 0.22 3.89
C LEU A 30 -1.36 0.60 3.17
N THR A 31 -1.04 -0.11 2.08
CA THR A 31 0.28 0.03 1.46
C THR A 31 0.32 -0.27 -0.03
N ASP A 32 1.32 0.31 -0.69
CA ASP A 32 1.70 0.09 -2.08
C ASP A 32 3.13 -0.46 -2.15
N PRO A 33 3.31 -1.78 -2.03
CA PRO A 33 4.64 -2.39 -2.03
C PRO A 33 5.38 -2.17 -3.36
N PRO A 34 6.73 -2.29 -3.38
CA PRO A 34 7.52 -2.25 -4.60
C PRO A 34 7.02 -3.22 -5.67
N TYR A 35 7.25 -2.90 -6.95
CA TYR A 35 6.71 -3.68 -8.08
C TYR A 35 7.72 -4.61 -8.76
N GLY A 36 8.97 -4.62 -8.39
CA GLY A 36 9.99 -5.45 -9.03
C GLY A 36 10.32 -5.00 -10.46
N LEU A 37 10.38 -3.69 -10.72
CA LEU A 37 10.52 -3.10 -12.06
C LEU A 37 11.96 -2.77 -12.48
N ALA A 38 12.98 -3.13 -11.72
CA ALA A 38 14.39 -2.74 -11.94
C ALA A 38 14.93 -3.02 -13.36
N ASN A 39 14.32 -3.95 -14.09
CA ASN A 39 14.72 -4.28 -15.46
C ASN A 39 14.02 -3.46 -16.54
N THR A 40 13.11 -2.54 -16.19
CA THR A 40 12.26 -1.81 -17.16
C THR A 40 12.49 -0.30 -17.17
N VAL A 41 13.17 0.25 -16.17
CA VAL A 41 13.46 1.69 -16.08
C VAL A 41 14.94 1.88 -16.41
N SER A 42 15.20 2.44 -17.59
CA SER A 42 16.54 2.76 -18.07
C SER A 42 17.35 3.59 -17.08
N GLU A 43 18.69 3.41 -17.12
CA GLU A 43 19.82 3.98 -16.40
C GLU A 43 19.85 5.51 -16.13
N LYS A 44 18.72 6.21 -16.18
CA LYS A 44 18.65 7.67 -16.10
C LYS A 44 18.23 8.28 -14.77
N ASN A 45 17.82 7.46 -13.80
CA ASN A 45 17.41 7.97 -12.48
C ASN A 45 18.34 7.42 -11.41
N ASN A 46 19.07 8.30 -10.72
CA ASN A 46 19.97 8.06 -9.58
C ASN A 46 19.28 7.44 -8.34
N TYR A 47 18.59 6.31 -8.48
CA TYR A 47 18.07 5.49 -7.37
C TYR A 47 18.98 4.27 -7.20
N ASP A 48 20.28 4.51 -6.92
CA ASP A 48 21.34 3.49 -6.92
C ASP A 48 21.34 2.51 -5.73
N PHE A 49 20.33 2.51 -4.86
CA PHE A 49 20.39 1.71 -3.63
C PHE A 49 19.28 0.65 -3.47
N TYR A 50 18.34 0.54 -4.39
CA TYR A 50 17.24 -0.43 -4.26
C TYR A 50 17.19 -1.39 -5.44
N ASN A 51 17.44 -2.68 -5.18
CA ASN A 51 17.27 -3.75 -6.19
C ASN A 51 15.78 -4.11 -6.32
N ASP A 52 15.06 -3.39 -7.16
CA ASP A 52 13.63 -3.64 -7.46
C ASP A 52 13.45 -4.80 -8.45
N SER A 53 14.04 -5.98 -8.18
CA SER A 53 13.83 -7.19 -8.98
C SER A 53 12.65 -8.01 -8.46
N LYS A 54 12.07 -8.88 -9.31
CA LYS A 54 10.98 -9.78 -8.90
C LYS A 54 11.39 -10.77 -7.81
N ASP A 55 12.65 -11.21 -7.79
CA ASP A 55 13.14 -12.11 -6.77
C ASP A 55 13.29 -11.39 -5.43
N ASN A 56 13.80 -10.14 -5.45
CA ASN A 56 13.81 -9.30 -4.26
C ASN A 56 12.39 -9.00 -3.74
N LEU A 57 11.43 -8.75 -4.64
CA LEU A 57 10.02 -8.57 -4.24
C LEU A 57 9.46 -9.79 -3.49
N LYS A 58 9.76 -11.02 -3.93
CA LYS A 58 9.34 -12.24 -3.21
C LYS A 58 9.89 -12.30 -1.80
N GLU A 59 11.18 -11.93 -1.62
CA GLU A 59 11.81 -11.90 -0.30
C GLU A 59 11.18 -10.82 0.59
N ILE A 60 10.91 -9.64 0.03
CA ILE A 60 10.22 -8.57 0.75
C ILE A 60 8.85 -9.02 1.20
N VAL A 61 8.04 -9.57 0.28
CA VAL A 61 6.68 -10.08 0.60
C VAL A 61 6.73 -11.13 1.70
N ALA A 62 7.68 -12.09 1.60
CA ALA A 62 7.84 -13.16 2.58
C ALA A 62 8.19 -12.65 3.99
N LYS A 63 8.82 -11.48 4.10
CA LYS A 63 9.23 -10.88 5.39
C LYS A 63 8.22 -9.86 5.91
N PHE A 64 7.82 -8.87 5.08
CA PHE A 64 6.97 -7.78 5.57
C PHE A 64 5.54 -8.21 5.86
N LEU A 65 4.96 -9.10 5.04
CA LEU A 65 3.55 -9.45 5.18
C LEU A 65 3.24 -10.16 6.52
N PRO A 66 4.04 -11.15 6.98
CA PRO A 66 3.88 -11.72 8.33
C PRO A 66 4.07 -10.67 9.43
N LEU A 67 5.05 -9.75 9.30
CA LEU A 67 5.23 -8.67 10.28
C LEU A 67 4.02 -7.74 10.32
N ALA A 68 3.51 -7.32 9.16
CA ALA A 68 2.31 -6.51 9.08
C ALA A 68 1.09 -7.20 9.74
N GLN A 69 0.95 -8.52 9.60
CA GLN A 69 -0.11 -9.30 10.26
C GLN A 69 0.01 -9.31 11.80
N THR A 70 1.21 -9.13 12.36
CA THR A 70 1.38 -9.03 13.82
C THR A 70 0.96 -7.67 14.35
N VAL A 71 1.18 -6.59 13.59
CA VAL A 71 1.01 -5.20 14.04
C VAL A 71 -0.26 -4.52 13.51
N ALA A 72 -1.01 -5.18 12.62
CA ALA A 72 -2.28 -4.65 12.10
C ALA A 72 -3.41 -5.69 12.20
N GLU A 73 -4.67 -5.22 12.29
CA GLU A 73 -5.87 -6.07 12.35
C GLU A 73 -6.24 -6.64 10.97
N CYS A 74 -6.06 -5.83 9.94
CA CYS A 74 -6.24 -6.22 8.54
C CYS A 74 -5.20 -5.53 7.66
N ILE A 75 -4.96 -6.09 6.48
CA ILE A 75 -4.02 -5.56 5.50
C ILE A 75 -4.72 -5.38 4.17
N VAL A 76 -4.53 -4.22 3.56
CA VAL A 76 -5.01 -3.88 2.22
C VAL A 76 -3.83 -3.33 1.42
N LEU A 77 -3.54 -3.96 0.28
CA LEU A 77 -2.39 -3.58 -0.52
C LEU A 77 -2.65 -3.66 -2.03
N THR A 78 -1.89 -2.88 -2.79
CA THR A 78 -1.96 -2.80 -4.25
C THR A 78 -0.72 -3.45 -4.88
N PRO A 79 -0.74 -4.76 -5.22
CA PRO A 79 0.45 -5.49 -5.69
C PRO A 79 0.82 -5.16 -7.14
N GLY A 80 -0.08 -4.50 -7.88
CA GLY A 80 -0.05 -4.50 -9.33
C GLY A 80 -0.50 -5.84 -9.92
N ILE A 81 -1.11 -5.80 -11.12
CA ILE A 81 -1.73 -7.00 -11.72
C ILE A 81 -0.71 -8.13 -12.00
N SER A 82 0.52 -7.76 -12.41
CA SER A 82 1.57 -8.73 -12.78
C SER A 82 2.18 -9.45 -11.58
N ASN A 83 2.02 -8.93 -10.38
CA ASN A 83 2.68 -9.44 -9.17
C ASN A 83 1.71 -10.13 -8.21
N GLN A 84 0.41 -10.15 -8.53
CA GLN A 84 -0.60 -10.75 -7.66
C GLN A 84 -0.24 -12.19 -7.22
N SER A 85 0.34 -12.98 -8.13
CA SER A 85 0.75 -14.37 -7.87
C SER A 85 1.96 -14.54 -6.94
N LEU A 86 2.68 -13.46 -6.62
CA LEU A 86 3.81 -13.46 -5.69
C LEU A 86 3.37 -13.36 -4.23
N TYR A 87 2.11 -13.00 -4.00
CA TYR A 87 1.52 -12.86 -2.68
C TYR A 87 0.75 -14.11 -2.28
N PRO A 88 0.72 -14.48 -0.99
CA PRO A 88 -0.17 -15.53 -0.50
C PRO A 88 -1.62 -15.25 -0.88
N ALA A 89 -2.46 -16.29 -0.94
CA ALA A 89 -3.88 -16.14 -1.22
C ALA A 89 -4.54 -15.16 -0.24
N PRO A 90 -5.12 -14.06 -0.71
CA PRO A 90 -5.82 -13.11 0.14
C PRO A 90 -7.18 -13.65 0.60
N THR A 91 -7.75 -13.07 1.65
CA THR A 91 -9.14 -13.37 2.07
C THR A 91 -10.17 -12.83 1.09
N TRP A 92 -9.86 -11.71 0.45
CA TRP A 92 -10.67 -11.10 -0.60
C TRP A 92 -9.82 -10.30 -1.58
N ILE A 93 -10.37 -10.05 -2.77
CA ILE A 93 -9.77 -9.16 -3.77
C ILE A 93 -10.80 -8.10 -4.11
N MET A 94 -10.45 -6.83 -3.89
CA MET A 94 -11.21 -5.69 -4.41
C MET A 94 -10.63 -5.26 -5.76
N ALA A 95 -11.41 -4.53 -6.55
CA ALA A 95 -11.01 -4.08 -7.87
C ALA A 95 -10.95 -2.54 -7.97
N TRP A 96 -9.84 -2.05 -8.51
CA TRP A 96 -9.71 -0.66 -8.95
C TRP A 96 -9.77 -0.60 -10.47
N PHE A 97 -10.89 -0.11 -11.01
CA PHE A 97 -11.09 0.07 -12.43
C PHE A 97 -10.51 1.40 -12.93
N THR A 98 -9.72 1.32 -13.99
CA THR A 98 -9.13 2.45 -14.72
C THR A 98 -9.46 2.31 -16.21
N PRO A 99 -10.63 2.77 -16.66
CA PRO A 99 -11.12 2.52 -18.03
C PRO A 99 -10.17 2.94 -19.16
N ALA A 100 -9.35 3.97 -18.93
CA ALA A 100 -8.32 4.43 -19.87
C ALA A 100 -7.11 3.48 -19.97
N GLY A 101 -7.05 2.46 -19.12
CA GLY A 101 -5.92 1.53 -19.00
C GLY A 101 -4.76 2.08 -18.16
N VAL A 102 -4.00 1.17 -17.55
CA VAL A 102 -2.82 1.46 -16.72
C VAL A 102 -1.54 0.85 -17.32
N GLY A 103 -1.61 0.32 -18.50
CA GLY A 103 -0.48 -0.31 -19.20
C GLY A 103 -0.91 -1.44 -20.12
N LEU A 104 0.07 -2.10 -20.73
CA LEU A 104 -0.11 -3.25 -21.61
C LEU A 104 0.25 -4.53 -20.86
N GLY A 105 -0.64 -5.49 -20.89
CA GLY A 105 -0.41 -6.88 -20.47
C GLY A 105 -0.35 -7.81 -21.70
N PRO A 106 -0.09 -9.11 -21.47
CA PRO A 106 -0.01 -10.11 -22.55
C PRO A 106 -1.36 -10.32 -23.29
N TRP A 107 -2.47 -9.90 -22.68
CA TRP A 107 -3.83 -10.02 -23.22
C TRP A 107 -4.45 -8.67 -23.62
N GLY A 108 -3.66 -7.60 -23.72
CA GLY A 108 -4.12 -6.27 -24.10
C GLY A 108 -3.99 -5.23 -22.99
N PHE A 109 -4.83 -4.19 -23.04
CA PHE A 109 -4.79 -3.12 -22.04
C PHE A 109 -5.26 -3.60 -20.65
N CYS A 110 -4.46 -3.29 -19.64
CA CYS A 110 -4.85 -3.51 -18.24
C CYS A 110 -5.79 -2.39 -17.80
N CYS A 111 -7.09 -2.66 -17.72
CA CYS A 111 -8.11 -1.69 -17.34
C CYS A 111 -8.53 -1.78 -15.86
N TRP A 112 -7.85 -2.57 -15.06
CA TRP A 112 -8.09 -2.69 -13.62
C TRP A 112 -6.83 -3.13 -12.89
N GLN A 113 -6.80 -2.89 -11.59
CA GLN A 113 -5.77 -3.39 -10.69
C GLN A 113 -6.40 -4.12 -9.51
N PRO A 114 -5.83 -5.24 -9.06
CA PRO A 114 -6.26 -5.92 -7.86
C PRO A 114 -5.85 -5.13 -6.61
N ILE A 115 -6.71 -5.21 -5.59
CA ILE A 115 -6.43 -4.75 -4.24
C ILE A 115 -6.55 -6.00 -3.36
N LEU A 116 -5.44 -6.47 -2.80
CA LEU A 116 -5.44 -7.67 -1.97
C LEU A 116 -5.80 -7.32 -0.54
N CYS A 117 -6.73 -8.09 0.04
CA CYS A 117 -7.21 -7.90 1.40
C CYS A 117 -6.92 -9.14 2.24
N TYR A 118 -6.30 -8.96 3.42
CA TYR A 118 -6.03 -10.01 4.40
C TYR A 118 -6.71 -9.65 5.71
N GLY A 119 -7.28 -10.65 6.37
CA GLY A 119 -8.05 -10.46 7.59
C GLY A 119 -9.55 -10.35 7.33
N LYS A 120 -10.28 -9.75 8.26
CA LYS A 120 -11.73 -9.54 8.15
C LYS A 120 -12.03 -8.16 7.59
N ASP A 121 -13.08 -8.03 6.79
CA ASP A 121 -13.59 -6.73 6.36
C ASP A 121 -13.94 -5.88 7.60
N PRO A 122 -13.31 -4.69 7.77
CA PRO A 122 -13.51 -3.87 8.98
C PRO A 122 -14.95 -3.39 9.14
N LYS A 123 -15.66 -3.09 8.04
CA LYS A 123 -17.05 -2.64 8.08
C LYS A 123 -17.99 -3.76 8.52
N LEU A 124 -17.81 -4.96 7.95
CA LEU A 124 -18.59 -6.14 8.35
C LEU A 124 -18.26 -6.56 9.79
N ALA A 125 -17.00 -6.52 10.19
CA ALA A 125 -16.60 -6.84 11.57
C ALA A 125 -17.26 -5.92 12.60
N LYS A 126 -17.46 -4.64 12.25
CA LYS A 126 -18.13 -3.62 13.08
C LYS A 126 -19.65 -3.55 12.88
N ARG A 127 -20.24 -4.48 12.12
CA ARG A 127 -21.69 -4.52 11.79
C ARG A 127 -22.20 -3.26 11.09
N MET A 128 -21.37 -2.61 10.29
CA MET A 128 -21.71 -1.41 9.54
C MET A 128 -22.35 -1.68 8.18
N GLY A 129 -22.65 -2.96 7.88
CA GLY A 129 -23.23 -3.40 6.61
C GLY A 129 -22.20 -3.71 5.53
N SER A 130 -22.72 -4.11 4.36
CA SER A 130 -21.90 -4.43 3.19
C SER A 130 -21.58 -3.16 2.40
N HIS A 131 -20.34 -3.04 1.97
CA HIS A 131 -19.87 -1.93 1.17
C HIS A 131 -19.27 -2.43 -0.16
N PRO A 132 -19.22 -1.60 -1.22
CA PRO A 132 -18.64 -1.98 -2.50
C PRO A 132 -17.19 -2.47 -2.35
N ASP A 133 -16.84 -3.47 -3.13
CA ASP A 133 -15.49 -4.02 -3.26
C ASP A 133 -14.82 -3.61 -4.58
N ALA A 134 -15.38 -2.64 -5.27
CA ALA A 134 -14.81 -2.08 -6.49
C ALA A 134 -15.03 -0.57 -6.57
N ILE A 135 -14.09 0.10 -7.25
CA ILE A 135 -14.17 1.52 -7.56
C ILE A 135 -13.76 1.77 -9.01
N VAL A 136 -14.43 2.71 -9.66
CA VAL A 136 -13.96 3.31 -10.91
C VAL A 136 -13.28 4.63 -10.57
N HIS A 137 -12.01 4.77 -10.90
CA HIS A 137 -11.23 5.98 -10.64
C HIS A 137 -10.32 6.27 -11.82
N THR A 138 -10.47 7.45 -12.41
CA THR A 138 -9.83 7.85 -13.68
C THR A 138 -8.87 9.03 -13.53
N GLU A 139 -8.73 9.61 -12.36
CA GLU A 139 -7.82 10.72 -12.15
C GLU A 139 -6.36 10.27 -12.34
N ALA A 140 -5.60 11.07 -13.04
CA ALA A 140 -4.17 10.90 -13.14
C ALA A 140 -3.51 11.17 -11.78
N SER A 141 -2.47 10.39 -11.47
CA SER A 141 -1.64 10.68 -10.29
C SER A 141 -0.96 12.05 -10.46
N GLU A 142 -0.99 12.88 -9.42
CA GLU A 142 -0.18 14.08 -9.39
C GLU A 142 1.30 13.68 -9.29
N LYS A 143 2.11 14.16 -10.24
CA LYS A 143 3.54 13.84 -10.31
C LYS A 143 4.34 14.78 -9.40
N PHE A 144 4.41 14.50 -8.12
CA PHE A 144 5.30 15.19 -7.18
C PHE A 144 6.70 14.54 -7.14
N GLY A 145 7.38 14.49 -8.28
CA GLY A 145 8.77 13.99 -8.33
C GLY A 145 8.97 12.48 -8.12
N HIS A 146 7.95 11.73 -7.77
CA HIS A 146 8.01 10.27 -7.59
C HIS A 146 7.34 9.56 -8.77
N PRO A 147 7.96 8.52 -9.38
CA PRO A 147 7.47 7.91 -10.63
C PRO A 147 6.16 7.14 -10.50
N CYS A 148 5.78 6.71 -9.30
CA CYS A 148 4.63 5.83 -9.06
C CYS A 148 3.70 6.33 -7.94
N THR A 149 3.39 7.62 -7.91
CA THR A 149 2.45 8.19 -6.92
C THR A 149 1.04 7.66 -7.15
N LYS A 150 0.37 7.18 -6.10
CA LYS A 150 -1.05 6.80 -6.20
C LYS A 150 -1.95 8.04 -6.22
N PRO A 151 -3.08 8.03 -6.98
CA PRO A 151 -4.05 9.12 -6.94
C PRO A 151 -4.61 9.28 -5.51
N ILE A 152 -4.55 10.51 -4.99
CA ILE A 152 -4.93 10.79 -3.60
C ILE A 152 -6.41 10.46 -3.32
N ASN A 153 -7.31 10.74 -4.25
CA ASN A 153 -8.73 10.45 -4.08
C ASN A 153 -9.03 8.94 -4.06
N PHE A 154 -8.31 8.15 -4.86
CA PHE A 154 -8.40 6.70 -4.78
C PHE A 154 -7.89 6.19 -3.41
N TRP A 155 -6.77 6.72 -2.93
CA TRP A 155 -6.17 6.32 -1.65
C TRP A 155 -7.06 6.70 -0.46
N ARG A 156 -7.69 7.88 -0.52
CA ARG A 156 -8.71 8.30 0.46
C ARG A 156 -9.91 7.37 0.49
N TRP A 157 -10.47 7.07 -0.70
CA TRP A 157 -11.60 6.13 -0.80
C TRP A 157 -11.24 4.78 -0.18
N LEU A 158 -10.07 4.23 -0.50
CA LEU A 158 -9.63 2.94 0.01
C LEU A 158 -9.47 2.97 1.53
N MET A 159 -8.90 4.03 2.07
CA MET A 159 -8.75 4.25 3.51
C MET A 159 -10.11 4.37 4.22
N GLU A 160 -11.04 5.15 3.68
CA GLU A 160 -12.40 5.30 4.23
C GLU A 160 -13.21 4.01 4.12
N ARG A 161 -13.01 3.24 3.06
CA ARG A 161 -13.63 1.91 2.86
C ARG A 161 -13.16 0.90 3.91
N THR A 162 -11.92 1.00 4.36
CA THR A 162 -11.25 -0.05 5.16
C THR A 162 -10.84 0.39 6.57
N SER A 163 -11.19 1.60 6.98
CA SER A 163 -10.95 2.11 8.35
C SER A 163 -11.97 3.14 8.77
N GLU A 164 -11.93 3.55 10.06
CA GLU A 164 -12.79 4.58 10.65
C GLU A 164 -11.98 5.82 11.04
N PHE A 165 -12.70 6.94 11.25
CA PHE A 165 -12.12 8.17 11.79
C PHE A 165 -11.36 7.89 13.10
N GLY A 166 -10.17 8.47 13.25
CA GLY A 166 -9.32 8.34 14.43
C GLY A 166 -8.47 7.06 14.48
N GLU A 167 -8.74 6.07 13.63
CA GLU A 167 -7.98 4.81 13.60
C GLU A 167 -6.54 4.97 13.14
N LEU A 168 -5.69 4.03 13.58
CA LEU A 168 -4.27 3.99 13.23
C LEU A 168 -4.05 3.18 11.97
N ILE A 169 -3.36 3.79 11.00
CA ILE A 169 -2.91 3.17 9.74
C ILE A 169 -1.42 2.89 9.85
N TYR A 170 -0.99 1.70 9.49
CA TYR A 170 0.41 1.33 9.29
C TYR A 170 0.73 1.34 7.79
N GLU A 171 1.80 2.05 7.41
CA GLU A 171 2.30 2.14 6.03
C GLU A 171 3.77 1.73 5.97
N PRO A 172 4.09 0.48 5.60
CA PRO A 172 5.48 -0.01 5.54
C PRO A 172 6.32 0.52 4.37
N PHE A 173 5.71 1.09 3.31
CA PHE A 173 6.40 1.55 2.09
C PHE A 173 5.92 2.94 1.69
N SER A 174 6.25 3.94 2.49
CA SER A 174 5.64 5.28 2.43
C SER A 174 5.86 6.02 1.12
N GLY A 175 6.99 5.78 0.45
CA GLY A 175 7.35 6.46 -0.79
C GLY A 175 7.16 7.97 -0.70
N SER A 176 6.32 8.54 -1.56
CA SER A 176 6.01 9.97 -1.60
C SER A 176 5.11 10.48 -0.46
N GLY A 177 4.69 9.61 0.47
CA GLY A 177 3.85 10.00 1.62
C GLY A 177 2.35 10.11 1.32
N THR A 178 1.86 9.57 0.21
CA THR A 178 0.44 9.64 -0.17
C THR A 178 -0.49 9.11 0.94
N THR A 179 -0.10 8.03 1.61
CA THR A 179 -0.88 7.43 2.71
C THR A 179 -0.99 8.39 3.90
N ILE A 180 0.07 9.12 4.23
CA ILE A 180 0.06 10.11 5.33
C ILE A 180 -0.87 11.26 4.99
N ILE A 181 -0.80 11.76 3.75
CA ILE A 181 -1.67 12.85 3.27
C ILE A 181 -3.13 12.39 3.31
N ALA A 182 -3.43 11.19 2.82
CA ALA A 182 -4.77 10.61 2.88
C ALA A 182 -5.26 10.46 4.33
N ALA A 183 -4.40 9.99 5.25
CA ALA A 183 -4.73 9.84 6.66
C ALA A 183 -5.06 11.18 7.34
N GLU A 184 -4.28 12.23 7.05
CA GLU A 184 -4.58 13.58 7.57
C GLU A 184 -5.91 14.10 7.04
N GLN A 185 -6.14 14.02 5.72
CA GLN A 185 -7.38 14.50 5.08
C GLN A 185 -8.63 13.74 5.53
N THR A 186 -8.50 12.48 5.94
CA THR A 186 -9.61 11.62 6.36
C THR A 186 -9.70 11.47 7.89
N GLY A 187 -8.86 12.20 8.64
CA GLY A 187 -8.89 12.20 10.10
C GLY A 187 -8.34 10.93 10.77
N ARG A 188 -7.51 10.14 10.07
CA ARG A 188 -6.81 8.96 10.62
C ARG A 188 -5.43 9.34 11.14
N ARG A 189 -4.81 8.47 11.95
CA ARG A 189 -3.39 8.52 12.30
C ARG A 189 -2.63 7.61 11.34
N CYS A 190 -1.37 7.92 11.01
CA CYS A 190 -0.55 7.08 10.16
C CYS A 190 0.85 6.94 10.75
N TYR A 191 1.33 5.71 10.90
CA TYR A 191 2.71 5.37 11.22
C TYR A 191 3.33 4.78 9.96
N ALA A 192 4.28 5.51 9.39
CA ALA A 192 4.83 5.23 8.08
C ALA A 192 6.34 4.97 8.16
N MET A 193 6.79 4.06 7.32
CA MET A 193 8.21 3.70 7.18
C MET A 193 8.66 3.89 5.75
N GLU A 194 9.89 4.38 5.56
CA GLU A 194 10.54 4.50 4.27
C GLU A 194 12.00 4.06 4.40
N LEU A 195 12.48 3.25 3.46
CA LEU A 195 13.84 2.71 3.51
C LEU A 195 14.88 3.79 3.23
N SER A 196 14.60 4.69 2.29
CA SER A 196 15.49 5.79 1.90
C SER A 196 15.02 7.10 2.50
N PRO A 197 15.91 7.88 3.18
CA PRO A 197 15.59 9.24 3.57
C PRO A 197 15.39 10.09 2.31
N GLN A 198 14.23 10.73 2.19
CA GLN A 198 13.93 11.70 1.14
C GLN A 198 14.09 13.12 1.65
#